data_be5d26185bfe89dd8ef17836e4384e9e
#
_entry.id   be5d26185bfe89dd8ef17836e4384e9e
#
_cell.length_a   1.000
_cell.length_b   1.000
_cell.length_c   1.000
_cell.angle_alpha   90.00
_cell.angle_beta   90.00
_cell.angle_gamma   90.00
#
_symmetry.space_group_name_H-M   'P 1'
#
loop_
_entity.id
_entity.type
_entity.pdbx_description
1 polymer ?
#
loop_
_entity_poly.entity_id
_entity_poly.type
_entity_poly.pdbx_seq_one_letter_code
_entity_poly.pdbx_strand_id
1 'polypeptide(L)'
;MIYGYARVSTATQGRDGNSLEEQEAALRAHGCQEIVAEAFTGKTMERPKFQSLLERLQPDDTLVVCKLDRFARTTIDGVQTVRDLFNRGVKVNILNMGMVENSLTGNLIMTIMLAFAEYERGMIVERTQTGKMIARQNPNFRDGRPKKYSPTQLKLAMELLEAGKSYKQVQLLTGISKSTLIREKRKM
;
A
#
# COMPACT_ATOMS: atom_id res chain seq x y z
N MET A 1 -27.18 10.81 -6.37
CA MET A 1 -26.42 11.80 -5.54
C MET A 1 -24.99 11.92 -6.04
N ILE A 2 -24.27 13.01 -5.62
CA ILE A 2 -22.84 13.19 -5.95
C ILE A 2 -22.04 13.06 -4.65
N TYR A 3 -21.21 12.04 -4.58
CA TYR A 3 -20.36 11.73 -3.45
C TYR A 3 -18.92 12.08 -3.75
N GLY A 4 -18.22 12.71 -2.80
CA GLY A 4 -16.79 12.97 -2.88
C GLY A 4 -16.00 12.03 -1.97
N TYR A 5 -14.83 11.58 -2.42
CA TYR A 5 -13.90 10.88 -1.56
C TYR A 5 -12.53 11.56 -1.54
N ALA A 6 -12.05 11.86 -0.34
CA ALA A 6 -10.74 12.47 -0.08
C ALA A 6 -9.90 11.59 0.82
N ARG A 7 -8.60 11.51 0.55
CA ARG A 7 -7.67 10.71 1.34
C ARG A 7 -6.32 11.39 1.50
N VAL A 8 -5.79 11.36 2.73
CA VAL A 8 -4.41 11.78 3.03
C VAL A 8 -3.64 10.67 3.75
N SER A 9 -2.33 10.67 3.58
CA SER A 9 -1.43 9.89 4.41
C SER A 9 -1.00 10.74 5.60
N THR A 10 -1.07 10.21 6.82
CA THR A 10 -0.60 10.92 8.02
C THR A 10 0.89 11.30 7.97
N ALA A 11 1.69 10.63 7.14
CA ALA A 11 3.11 10.94 6.95
C ALA A 11 3.35 12.12 5.99
N THR A 12 2.34 12.55 5.22
CA THR A 12 2.46 13.59 4.18
C THR A 12 1.55 14.80 4.43
N GLN A 13 0.95 14.91 5.61
CA GLN A 13 0.25 16.14 6.01
C GLN A 13 1.24 17.31 6.01
N GLY A 14 1.16 18.17 4.99
CA GLY A 14 1.95 19.41 4.91
C GLY A 14 2.92 19.52 3.74
N ARG A 15 2.91 18.61 2.76
CA ARG A 15 3.70 18.75 1.52
C ARG A 15 2.79 18.85 0.30
N ASP A 16 2.90 19.98 -0.37
CA ASP A 16 2.48 20.31 -1.74
C ASP A 16 1.14 19.78 -2.26
N GLY A 17 0.09 20.60 -2.23
CA GLY A 17 -1.13 20.44 -3.03
C GLY A 17 -1.95 19.16 -2.77
N ASN A 18 -1.77 18.52 -1.61
CA ASN A 18 -2.35 17.23 -1.25
C ASN A 18 -3.04 17.26 0.13
N SER A 19 -3.31 18.45 0.68
CA SER A 19 -4.00 18.54 1.97
C SER A 19 -5.44 18.01 1.84
N LEU A 20 -5.98 17.53 2.94
CA LEU A 20 -7.37 17.06 2.97
C LEU A 20 -8.32 18.21 2.64
N GLU A 21 -8.02 19.40 3.15
CA GLU A 21 -8.80 20.63 2.96
C GLU A 21 -8.86 21.05 1.48
N GLU A 22 -7.74 20.99 0.75
CA GLU A 22 -7.71 21.28 -0.68
C GLU A 22 -8.53 20.27 -1.50
N GLN A 23 -8.44 18.98 -1.16
CA GLN A 23 -9.26 17.95 -1.80
C GLN A 23 -10.75 18.17 -1.53
N GLU A 24 -11.12 18.44 -0.28
CA GLU A 24 -12.52 18.74 0.09
C GLU A 24 -13.05 19.99 -0.62
N ALA A 25 -12.24 21.06 -0.69
CA ALA A 25 -12.62 22.28 -1.41
C ALA A 25 -12.86 22.01 -2.90
N ALA A 26 -11.97 21.23 -3.56
CA ALA A 26 -12.14 20.85 -4.94
C ALA A 26 -13.38 19.99 -5.15
N LEU A 27 -13.65 19.03 -4.28
CA LEU A 27 -14.84 18.17 -4.35
C LEU A 27 -16.14 18.99 -4.16
N ARG A 28 -16.16 19.94 -3.23
CA ARG A 28 -17.30 20.85 -3.03
C ARG A 28 -17.55 21.73 -4.25
N ALA A 29 -16.50 22.26 -4.87
CA ALA A 29 -16.59 23.04 -6.11
C ALA A 29 -17.17 22.24 -7.27
N HIS A 30 -17.03 20.91 -7.27
CA HIS A 30 -17.62 20.00 -8.25
C HIS A 30 -19.01 19.45 -7.84
N GLY A 31 -19.66 20.08 -6.86
CA GLY A 31 -21.04 19.79 -6.47
C GLY A 31 -21.23 18.54 -5.63
N CYS A 32 -20.18 18.02 -4.96
CA CYS A 32 -20.35 16.90 -4.05
C CYS A 32 -21.25 17.28 -2.87
N GLN A 33 -22.33 16.53 -2.69
CA GLN A 33 -23.32 16.71 -1.64
C GLN A 33 -22.85 16.09 -0.31
N GLU A 34 -22.15 14.98 -0.40
CA GLU A 34 -21.52 14.31 0.74
C GLU A 34 -20.04 14.05 0.42
N ILE A 35 -19.15 14.35 1.36
CA ILE A 35 -17.71 14.10 1.20
C ILE A 35 -17.27 13.18 2.34
N VAL A 36 -16.73 12.02 1.95
CA VAL A 36 -16.14 11.06 2.87
C VAL A 36 -14.62 11.27 2.88
N ALA A 37 -14.11 11.69 4.02
CA ALA A 37 -12.69 11.96 4.21
C ALA A 37 -12.04 10.90 5.12
N GLU A 38 -10.88 10.39 4.72
CA GLU A 38 -10.16 9.36 5.44
C GLU A 38 -8.66 9.69 5.57
N ALA A 39 -8.16 9.64 6.82
CA ALA A 39 -6.74 9.76 7.09
C ALA A 39 -6.12 8.35 7.23
N PHE A 40 -5.09 8.07 6.47
CA PHE A 40 -4.44 6.77 6.40
C PHE A 40 -3.12 6.77 7.16
N THR A 41 -2.98 5.87 8.14
CA THR A 41 -1.68 5.56 8.75
C THR A 41 -1.05 4.37 8.01
N GLY A 42 0.21 4.48 7.61
CA GLY A 42 0.89 3.42 6.82
C GLY A 42 0.94 2.03 7.46
N LYS A 43 0.41 1.87 8.69
CA LYS A 43 0.33 0.59 9.42
C LYS A 43 -0.97 -0.16 9.19
N THR A 44 -2.09 0.52 8.94
CA THR A 44 -3.40 -0.11 8.73
C THR A 44 -3.78 0.01 7.26
N MET A 45 -3.94 -1.14 6.60
CA MET A 45 -4.27 -1.22 5.18
C MET A 45 -5.78 -1.11 4.91
N GLU A 46 -6.58 -1.01 5.96
CA GLU A 46 -8.03 -0.98 5.90
C GLU A 46 -8.53 0.44 5.63
N ARG A 47 -9.51 0.55 4.75
CA ARG A 47 -10.20 1.79 4.39
C ARG A 47 -11.70 1.65 4.70
N PRO A 48 -12.06 1.60 5.98
CA PRO A 48 -13.45 1.30 6.37
C PRO A 48 -14.44 2.34 5.85
N LYS A 49 -14.05 3.62 5.82
CA LYS A 49 -14.93 4.68 5.32
C LYS A 49 -15.12 4.59 3.81
N PHE A 50 -14.05 4.29 3.06
CA PHE A 50 -14.16 4.09 1.61
C PHE A 50 -15.00 2.88 1.28
N GLN A 51 -14.80 1.76 1.98
CA GLN A 51 -15.57 0.54 1.77
C GLN A 51 -17.05 0.78 2.06
N SER A 52 -17.37 1.42 3.18
CA SER A 52 -18.74 1.80 3.51
C SER A 52 -19.36 2.74 2.47
N LEU A 53 -18.57 3.68 1.92
CA LEU A 53 -19.04 4.53 0.82
C LEU A 53 -19.36 3.69 -0.42
N LEU A 54 -18.47 2.78 -0.83
CA LEU A 54 -18.70 1.92 -1.99
C LEU A 54 -19.96 1.07 -1.86
N GLU A 55 -20.26 0.57 -0.66
CA GLU A 55 -21.46 -0.23 -0.36
C GLU A 55 -22.76 0.60 -0.48
N ARG A 56 -22.71 1.87 -0.12
CA ARG A 56 -23.85 2.80 -0.12
C ARG A 56 -24.22 3.33 -1.51
N LEU A 57 -23.26 3.38 -2.44
CA LEU A 57 -23.48 3.91 -3.78
C LEU A 57 -24.55 3.10 -4.52
N GLN A 58 -25.54 3.80 -5.11
CA GLN A 58 -26.63 3.26 -5.89
C GLN A 58 -26.43 3.56 -7.39
N PRO A 59 -27.13 2.85 -8.29
CA PRO A 59 -27.18 3.22 -9.70
C PRO A 59 -27.53 4.71 -9.89
N ASP A 60 -26.90 5.37 -10.87
CA ASP A 60 -26.96 6.81 -11.15
C ASP A 60 -26.31 7.74 -10.15
N ASP A 61 -25.76 7.24 -9.04
CA ASP A 61 -24.87 8.02 -8.19
C ASP A 61 -23.55 8.33 -8.92
N THR A 62 -22.92 9.43 -8.50
CA THR A 62 -21.61 9.83 -9.03
C THR A 62 -20.59 9.84 -7.89
N LEU A 63 -19.52 9.08 -8.04
CA LEU A 63 -18.34 9.17 -7.16
C LEU A 63 -17.33 10.13 -7.78
N VAL A 64 -16.95 11.17 -7.03
CA VAL A 64 -15.95 12.17 -7.44
C VAL A 64 -14.70 12.00 -6.60
N VAL A 65 -13.54 11.97 -7.25
CA VAL A 65 -12.22 11.90 -6.60
C VAL A 65 -11.26 12.85 -7.29
N CYS A 66 -10.33 13.45 -6.55
CA CYS A 66 -9.37 14.38 -7.14
C CYS A 66 -8.40 13.70 -8.12
N LYS A 67 -7.94 12.49 -7.77
CA LYS A 67 -7.01 11.67 -8.56
C LYS A 67 -7.27 10.18 -8.32
N LEU A 68 -6.93 9.33 -9.28
CA LEU A 68 -7.11 7.88 -9.19
C LEU A 68 -6.36 7.27 -7.98
N ASP A 69 -5.15 7.77 -7.67
CA ASP A 69 -4.35 7.31 -6.54
C ASP A 69 -4.97 7.65 -5.16
N ARG A 70 -6.03 8.46 -5.12
CA ARG A 70 -6.74 8.79 -3.88
C ARG A 70 -7.67 7.67 -3.44
N PHE A 71 -8.34 6.99 -4.35
CA PHE A 71 -9.22 5.89 -3.96
C PHE A 71 -8.62 4.49 -4.22
N ALA A 72 -7.51 4.40 -4.93
CA ALA A 72 -6.83 3.12 -5.16
C ALA A 72 -5.41 3.11 -4.58
N ARG A 73 -4.88 1.92 -4.32
CA ARG A 73 -3.51 1.71 -3.89
C ARG A 73 -2.57 1.55 -5.07
N THR A 74 -3.03 0.84 -6.06
CA THR A 74 -2.36 0.65 -7.34
C THR A 74 -3.29 1.11 -8.45
N THR A 75 -2.75 1.45 -9.59
CA THR A 75 -3.57 1.79 -10.76
C THR A 75 -4.47 0.62 -11.16
N ILE A 76 -3.98 -0.60 -11.01
CA ILE A 76 -4.75 -1.83 -11.29
C ILE A 76 -5.98 -1.92 -10.38
N ASP A 77 -5.81 -1.75 -9.06
CA ASP A 77 -6.93 -1.77 -8.10
C ASP A 77 -7.92 -0.64 -8.41
N GLY A 78 -7.41 0.54 -8.81
CA GLY A 78 -8.25 1.68 -9.18
C GLY A 78 -9.11 1.40 -10.39
N VAL A 79 -8.50 0.88 -11.45
CA VAL A 79 -9.22 0.50 -12.68
C VAL A 79 -10.26 -0.57 -12.38
N GLN A 80 -9.94 -1.58 -11.58
CA GLN A 80 -10.90 -2.63 -11.21
C GLN A 80 -12.08 -2.05 -10.44
N THR A 81 -11.81 -1.20 -9.45
CA THR A 81 -12.88 -0.53 -8.67
C THR A 81 -13.80 0.31 -9.56
N VAL A 82 -13.24 1.07 -10.53
CA VAL A 82 -14.05 1.83 -11.47
C VAL A 82 -14.92 0.91 -12.34
N ARG A 83 -14.39 -0.21 -12.84
CA ARG A 83 -15.17 -1.20 -13.59
C ARG A 83 -16.31 -1.78 -12.77
N ASP A 84 -16.04 -2.12 -11.51
CA ASP A 84 -17.07 -2.66 -10.62
C ASP A 84 -18.18 -1.63 -10.37
N LEU A 85 -17.83 -0.34 -10.22
CA LEU A 85 -18.79 0.75 -10.10
C LEU A 85 -19.62 0.92 -11.38
N PHE A 86 -19.00 0.83 -12.55
CA PHE A 86 -19.70 0.88 -13.84
C PHE A 86 -20.71 -0.26 -13.99
N ASN A 87 -20.33 -1.48 -13.60
CA ASN A 87 -21.23 -2.64 -13.63
C ASN A 87 -22.43 -2.47 -12.71
N ARG A 88 -22.30 -1.62 -11.68
CA ARG A 88 -23.38 -1.25 -10.76
C ARG A 88 -24.15 0.00 -11.20
N GLY A 89 -23.84 0.59 -12.38
CA GLY A 89 -24.49 1.79 -12.90
C GLY A 89 -24.05 3.08 -12.19
N VAL A 90 -22.94 3.06 -11.43
CA VAL A 90 -22.39 4.24 -10.76
C VAL A 90 -21.40 4.96 -11.69
N LYS A 91 -21.53 6.29 -11.79
CA LYS A 91 -20.65 7.14 -12.57
C LYS A 91 -19.41 7.52 -11.73
N VAL A 92 -18.26 7.66 -12.39
CA VAL A 92 -17.02 8.04 -11.70
C VAL A 92 -16.42 9.28 -12.36
N ASN A 93 -16.16 10.33 -11.58
CA ASN A 93 -15.50 11.54 -12.03
C ASN A 93 -14.13 11.66 -11.34
N ILE A 94 -13.07 11.58 -12.11
CA ILE A 94 -11.70 11.76 -11.64
C ILE A 94 -11.23 13.14 -12.09
N LEU A 95 -11.12 14.11 -11.19
CA LEU A 95 -11.01 15.54 -11.54
C LEU A 95 -9.84 15.86 -12.47
N ASN A 96 -8.74 15.16 -12.36
CA ASN A 96 -7.59 15.33 -13.26
C ASN A 96 -7.71 14.59 -14.61
N MET A 97 -8.79 13.82 -14.83
CA MET A 97 -9.02 13.02 -16.03
C MET A 97 -10.40 13.30 -16.67
N GLY A 98 -11.33 13.84 -15.89
CA GLY A 98 -12.71 14.08 -16.28
C GLY A 98 -13.67 12.96 -15.90
N MET A 99 -14.91 13.08 -16.39
CA MET A 99 -15.97 12.07 -16.20
C MET A 99 -15.60 10.80 -16.95
N VAL A 100 -15.51 9.70 -16.25
CA VAL A 100 -15.35 8.37 -16.83
C VAL A 100 -16.68 7.63 -16.72
N GLU A 101 -17.27 7.33 -17.85
CA GLU A 101 -18.58 6.68 -17.97
C GLU A 101 -18.43 5.29 -18.59
N ASN A 102 -19.42 4.44 -18.40
CA ASN A 102 -19.50 3.15 -19.08
C ASN A 102 -19.86 3.33 -20.56
N SER A 103 -18.95 3.91 -21.32
CA SER A 103 -19.01 4.13 -22.75
C SER A 103 -17.85 3.42 -23.44
N LEU A 104 -17.91 3.29 -24.79
CA LEU A 104 -16.78 2.74 -25.56
C LEU A 104 -15.48 3.51 -25.28
N THR A 105 -15.55 4.84 -25.24
CA THR A 105 -14.39 5.70 -24.95
C THR A 105 -13.91 5.52 -23.50
N GLY A 106 -14.80 5.49 -22.52
CA GLY A 106 -14.46 5.25 -21.12
C GLY A 106 -13.78 3.89 -20.91
N ASN A 107 -14.33 2.85 -21.51
CA ASN A 107 -13.74 1.50 -21.46
C ASN A 107 -12.37 1.44 -22.15
N LEU A 108 -12.18 2.16 -23.26
CA LEU A 108 -10.87 2.28 -23.92
C LEU A 108 -9.86 2.97 -23.00
N ILE A 109 -10.20 4.10 -22.39
CA ILE A 109 -9.34 4.82 -21.45
C ILE A 109 -8.94 3.91 -20.30
N MET A 110 -9.88 3.19 -19.69
CA MET A 110 -9.61 2.26 -18.59
C MET A 110 -8.69 1.11 -19.02
N THR A 111 -8.84 0.60 -20.24
CA THR A 111 -7.98 -0.44 -20.79
C THR A 111 -6.54 0.06 -20.99
N ILE A 112 -6.38 1.26 -21.53
CA ILE A 112 -5.06 1.89 -21.71
C ILE A 112 -4.39 2.11 -20.34
N MET A 113 -5.13 2.58 -19.34
CA MET A 113 -4.61 2.77 -17.99
C MET A 113 -4.15 1.46 -17.33
N LEU A 114 -4.93 0.40 -17.53
CA LEU A 114 -4.56 -0.93 -17.01
C LEU A 114 -3.27 -1.43 -17.67
N ALA A 115 -3.17 -1.35 -18.99
CA ALA A 115 -1.97 -1.73 -19.73
C ALA A 115 -0.74 -0.90 -19.28
N PHE A 116 -0.91 0.40 -19.05
CA PHE A 116 0.16 1.25 -18.56
C PHE A 116 0.60 0.88 -17.14
N ALA A 117 -0.33 0.56 -16.25
CA ALA A 117 -0.03 0.12 -14.89
C ALA A 117 0.71 -1.23 -14.85
N GLU A 118 0.34 -2.15 -15.72
CA GLU A 118 1.05 -3.43 -15.89
C GLU A 118 2.46 -3.22 -16.41
N TYR A 119 2.63 -2.33 -17.38
CA TYR A 119 3.94 -1.94 -17.90
C TYR A 119 4.85 -1.32 -16.82
N GLU A 120 4.33 -0.34 -16.04
CA GLU A 120 5.09 0.25 -14.93
C GLU A 120 5.53 -0.80 -13.91
N ARG A 121 4.63 -1.73 -13.55
CA ARG A 121 4.97 -2.84 -12.65
C ARG A 121 6.07 -3.72 -13.24
N GLY A 122 5.98 -4.05 -14.52
CA GLY A 122 7.02 -4.80 -15.25
C GLY A 122 8.38 -4.11 -15.19
N MET A 123 8.41 -2.81 -15.47
CA MET A 123 9.63 -1.98 -15.41
C MET A 123 10.25 -1.93 -14.00
N ILE A 124 9.44 -1.85 -12.96
CA ILE A 124 9.93 -1.87 -11.56
C ILE A 124 10.57 -3.23 -11.24
N VAL A 125 9.92 -4.33 -11.64
CA VAL A 125 10.45 -5.69 -11.44
C VAL A 125 11.76 -5.87 -12.19
N GLU A 126 11.82 -5.50 -13.46
CA GLU A 126 13.01 -5.60 -14.29
C GLU A 126 14.19 -4.79 -13.71
N ARG A 127 13.95 -3.53 -13.34
CA ARG A 127 14.96 -2.67 -12.70
C ARG A 127 15.46 -3.27 -11.39
N THR A 128 14.56 -3.83 -10.59
CA THR A 128 14.90 -4.48 -9.32
C THR A 128 15.75 -5.73 -9.55
N GLN A 129 15.38 -6.57 -10.53
CA GLN A 129 16.12 -7.77 -10.91
C GLN A 129 17.54 -7.42 -11.41
N THR A 130 17.64 -6.45 -12.32
CA THR A 130 18.91 -5.95 -12.83
C THR A 130 19.79 -5.41 -11.72
N GLY A 131 19.23 -4.60 -10.83
CA GLY A 131 19.94 -4.09 -9.64
C GLY A 131 20.44 -5.21 -8.73
N LYS A 132 19.64 -6.26 -8.51
CA LYS A 132 20.07 -7.45 -7.75
C LYS A 132 21.16 -8.25 -8.46
N MET A 133 21.10 -8.39 -9.78
CA MET A 133 22.14 -9.06 -10.55
C MET A 133 23.49 -8.34 -10.41
N ILE A 134 23.49 -7.01 -10.54
CA ILE A 134 24.70 -6.19 -10.34
C ILE A 134 25.21 -6.32 -8.89
N ALA A 135 24.32 -6.22 -7.90
CA ALA A 135 24.70 -6.34 -6.50
C ALA A 135 25.30 -7.70 -6.14
N ARG A 136 24.84 -8.78 -6.76
CA ARG A 136 25.38 -10.16 -6.57
C ARG A 136 26.81 -10.34 -7.10
N GLN A 137 27.33 -9.43 -7.93
CA GLN A 137 28.74 -9.44 -8.32
C GLN A 137 29.66 -9.01 -7.16
N ASN A 138 29.12 -8.36 -6.13
CA ASN A 138 29.87 -8.07 -4.92
C ASN A 138 29.90 -9.30 -4.00
N PRO A 139 31.08 -9.86 -3.66
CA PRO A 139 31.19 -11.04 -2.77
C PRO A 139 30.57 -10.85 -1.39
N ASN A 140 30.45 -9.62 -0.93
CA ASN A 140 29.85 -9.26 0.36
C ASN A 140 28.34 -9.03 0.28
N PHE A 141 27.75 -9.06 -0.91
CA PHE A 141 26.31 -8.86 -1.06
C PHE A 141 25.54 -10.05 -0.48
N ARG A 142 24.54 -9.72 0.34
CA ARG A 142 23.56 -10.68 0.87
C ARG A 142 22.16 -10.20 0.58
N ASP A 143 21.38 -11.04 -0.08
CA ASP A 143 19.95 -10.78 -0.32
C ASP A 143 19.15 -10.97 0.98
N GLY A 144 18.15 -10.13 1.21
CA GLY A 144 17.24 -10.21 2.34
C GLY A 144 17.63 -9.32 3.52
N ARG A 145 16.94 -9.53 4.65
CA ARG A 145 17.15 -8.75 5.87
C ARG A 145 18.48 -9.12 6.52
N PRO A 146 19.35 -8.16 6.87
CA PRO A 146 20.59 -8.42 7.61
C PRO A 146 20.33 -9.21 8.90
N LYS A 147 21.23 -10.12 9.22
CA LYS A 147 21.15 -10.86 10.48
C LYS A 147 21.33 -9.88 11.65
N LYS A 148 20.38 -9.88 12.58
CA LYS A 148 20.39 -8.99 13.74
C LYS A 148 21.54 -9.27 14.71
N TYR A 149 21.99 -10.53 14.78
CA TYR A 149 23.02 -10.99 15.70
C TYR A 149 24.18 -11.64 14.91
N SER A 150 25.40 -11.40 15.35
CA SER A 150 26.61 -11.99 14.77
C SER A 150 26.70 -13.50 15.10
N PRO A 151 27.45 -14.27 14.30
CA PRO A 151 27.70 -15.68 14.61
C PRO A 151 28.29 -15.89 16.01
N THR A 152 29.22 -14.99 16.46
CA THR A 152 29.84 -15.03 17.76
C THR A 152 28.84 -14.83 18.90
N GLN A 153 27.90 -13.88 18.73
CA GLN A 153 26.83 -13.66 19.72
C GLN A 153 25.91 -14.87 19.85
N LEU A 154 25.55 -15.49 18.70
CA LEU A 154 24.72 -16.68 18.70
C LEU A 154 25.45 -17.87 19.34
N LYS A 155 26.74 -18.06 19.06
CA LYS A 155 27.54 -19.11 19.65
C LYS A 155 27.62 -18.97 21.19
N LEU A 156 27.94 -17.77 21.69
CA LEU A 156 27.94 -17.49 23.13
C LEU A 156 26.58 -17.80 23.78
N ALA A 157 25.49 -17.44 23.12
CA ALA A 157 24.15 -17.72 23.62
C ALA A 157 23.84 -19.22 23.68
N MET A 158 24.34 -20.01 22.72
CA MET A 158 24.20 -21.48 22.75
C MET A 158 25.04 -22.10 23.88
N GLU A 159 26.28 -21.68 24.07
CA GLU A 159 27.15 -22.12 25.20
C GLU A 159 26.46 -21.85 26.55
N LEU A 160 25.81 -20.70 26.74
CA LEU A 160 25.04 -20.39 27.92
C LEU A 160 23.85 -21.33 28.17
N LEU A 161 23.17 -21.73 27.08
CA LEU A 161 22.07 -22.72 27.14
C LEU A 161 22.57 -24.12 27.47
N GLU A 162 23.74 -24.52 26.94
CA GLU A 162 24.42 -25.80 27.24
C GLU A 162 24.92 -25.86 28.67
N ALA A 163 25.38 -24.72 29.22
CA ALA A 163 25.75 -24.56 30.63
C ALA A 163 24.51 -24.58 31.58
N GLY A 164 23.32 -24.92 31.10
CA GLY A 164 22.11 -25.11 31.91
C GLY A 164 21.32 -23.84 32.21
N LYS A 165 21.66 -22.68 31.64
CA LYS A 165 20.86 -21.47 31.80
C LYS A 165 19.54 -21.57 31.06
N SER A 166 18.47 -21.04 31.68
CA SER A 166 17.14 -21.01 31.02
C SER A 166 17.12 -20.01 29.87
N TYR A 167 16.25 -20.24 28.89
CA TYR A 167 16.03 -19.29 27.76
C TYR A 167 15.76 -17.86 28.21
N LYS A 168 15.07 -17.70 29.35
CA LYS A 168 14.76 -16.38 29.93
C LYS A 168 16.04 -15.66 30.45
N GLN A 169 16.91 -16.41 31.09
CA GLN A 169 18.22 -15.90 31.57
C GLN A 169 19.14 -15.55 30.39
N VAL A 170 19.23 -16.42 29.39
CA VAL A 170 20.06 -16.15 28.21
C VAL A 170 19.54 -14.96 27.43
N GLN A 171 18.22 -14.79 27.29
CA GLN A 171 17.62 -13.60 26.69
C GLN A 171 17.99 -12.32 27.46
N LEU A 172 17.97 -12.35 28.79
CA LEU A 172 18.33 -11.21 29.61
C LEU A 172 19.83 -10.83 29.45
N LEU A 173 20.70 -11.84 29.38
CA LEU A 173 22.15 -11.65 29.27
C LEU A 173 22.62 -11.22 27.88
N THR A 174 21.99 -11.74 26.83
CA THR A 174 22.45 -11.56 25.43
C THR A 174 21.60 -10.62 24.61
N GLY A 175 20.39 -10.24 25.08
CA GLY A 175 19.41 -9.49 24.33
C GLY A 175 18.77 -10.27 23.16
N ILE A 176 19.09 -11.57 23.00
CA ILE A 176 18.56 -12.41 21.92
C ILE A 176 17.22 -12.97 22.35
N SER A 177 16.18 -12.73 21.53
CA SER A 177 14.83 -13.20 21.86
C SER A 177 14.73 -14.73 21.96
N LYS A 178 13.88 -15.22 22.86
CA LYS A 178 13.63 -16.64 23.08
C LYS A 178 13.31 -17.39 21.77
N SER A 179 12.51 -16.79 20.88
CA SER A 179 12.17 -17.38 19.57
C SER A 179 13.40 -17.58 18.68
N THR A 180 14.33 -16.63 18.69
CA THR A 180 15.61 -16.75 17.95
C THR A 180 16.49 -17.84 18.55
N LEU A 181 16.61 -17.90 19.90
CA LEU A 181 17.37 -18.94 20.58
C LEU A 181 16.85 -20.35 20.28
N ILE A 182 15.53 -20.55 20.31
CA ILE A 182 14.91 -21.84 19.97
C ILE A 182 15.19 -22.22 18.51
N ARG A 183 15.07 -21.26 17.58
CA ARG A 183 15.33 -21.49 16.16
C ARG A 183 16.79 -21.86 15.89
N GLU A 184 17.75 -21.22 16.54
CA GLU A 184 19.16 -21.54 16.36
C GLU A 184 19.52 -22.89 17.01
N LYS A 185 18.97 -23.22 18.18
CA LYS A 185 19.17 -24.53 18.82
C LYS A 185 18.65 -25.71 17.97
N ARG A 186 17.59 -25.49 17.18
CA ARG A 186 17.07 -26.53 16.24
C ARG A 186 17.96 -26.79 15.03
N LYS A 187 18.96 -25.94 14.78
CA LYS A 187 19.87 -26.08 13.64
C LYS A 187 21.19 -26.81 14.02
N MET A 188 21.40 -26.97 15.32
CA MET A 188 22.51 -27.74 15.87
C MET A 188 22.10 -29.20 16.03
#